data_a152c3bb2096f20ceb9c46c56a3e96bc
#
_entry.id   a152c3bb2096f20ceb9c46c56a3e96bc
#
_cell.length_a   1.000
_cell.length_b   1.000
_cell.length_c   1.000
_cell.angle_alpha   90.00
_cell.angle_beta   90.00
_cell.angle_gamma   90.00
#
_symmetry.space_group_name_H-M   'P 1'
#
loop_
_entity.id
_entity.type
_entity.pdbx_description
1 polymer ?
#
loop_
_entity_poly.entity_id
_entity_poly.type
_entity_poly.pdbx_seq_one_letter_code
_entity_poly.pdbx_strand_id
1 'polypeptide(L)'
;MSTIDKLRMLLDITNKISRSLDLQEILNQVMDTLDSLIPYDAAGIFVVDCDDNSRDMDEPCVFQAEAVRGYDISELTELHLKLGEGIIGHVALTREPLISPDVRIEPLYINARERTRSEMVAPIISNEEVIGVFDLESDELNAYSADDLVVLMLLASQVAIIIDKVMLHEQLIEKKRLEGQLEVARQVQLQLLPPSDPKLPGYDISAYNFPTDEVSGDYYDWVRIYDDQIGIVIADVAGKGVPAALLMAFLRASLRAATHIGYATQISMAKVNYLLWESIERNQFVTAFYGILDATNRTLVYANAGHNPPLLLAADGSARFIEDGEIPDRKSVV
;
A
#
# COMPACT_ATOMS: atom_id res chain seq x y z
N MET A 1 17.35 -13.18 -43.06
CA MET A 1 17.36 -11.76 -42.64
C MET A 1 18.71 -11.41 -42.08
N SER A 2 19.31 -10.25 -42.39
CA SER A 2 20.63 -9.91 -41.82
C SER A 2 20.50 -9.56 -40.34
N THR A 3 21.59 -9.73 -39.59
CA THR A 3 21.65 -9.34 -38.16
C THR A 3 21.30 -7.86 -37.94
N ILE A 4 21.65 -6.99 -38.90
CA ILE A 4 21.34 -5.56 -38.88
C ILE A 4 19.84 -5.33 -39.03
N ASP A 5 19.14 -6.13 -39.83
CA ASP A 5 17.69 -6.01 -40.02
C ASP A 5 16.94 -6.47 -38.76
N LYS A 6 17.41 -7.55 -38.11
CA LYS A 6 16.89 -8.01 -36.83
C LYS A 6 17.04 -6.95 -35.73
N LEU A 7 18.21 -6.29 -35.64
CA LEU A 7 18.48 -5.19 -34.70
C LEU A 7 17.61 -3.94 -34.95
N ARG A 8 17.40 -3.55 -36.21
CA ARG A 8 16.50 -2.44 -36.53
C ARG A 8 15.05 -2.71 -36.11
N MET A 9 14.60 -3.92 -36.33
CA MET A 9 13.26 -4.36 -35.97
C MET A 9 13.06 -4.34 -34.45
N LEU A 10 14.07 -4.76 -33.67
CA LEU A 10 14.11 -4.64 -32.22
C LEU A 10 14.00 -3.19 -31.73
N LEU A 11 14.73 -2.26 -32.36
CA LEU A 11 14.64 -0.83 -32.02
C LEU A 11 13.27 -0.22 -32.36
N ASP A 12 12.67 -0.61 -33.49
CA ASP A 12 11.33 -0.16 -33.88
C ASP A 12 10.23 -0.64 -32.90
N ILE A 13 10.39 -1.87 -32.38
CA ILE A 13 9.51 -2.43 -31.35
C ILE A 13 9.60 -1.58 -30.08
N THR A 14 10.82 -1.34 -29.60
CA THR A 14 11.07 -0.55 -28.40
C THR A 14 10.38 0.81 -28.47
N ASN A 15 10.40 1.44 -29.65
CA ASN A 15 9.73 2.74 -29.89
C ASN A 15 8.21 2.66 -29.98
N LYS A 16 7.64 1.57 -30.49
CA LYS A 16 6.19 1.38 -30.61
C LYS A 16 5.56 1.01 -29.27
N ILE A 17 6.19 0.06 -28.57
CA ILE A 17 5.72 -0.48 -27.31
C ILE A 17 5.82 0.55 -26.18
N SER A 18 6.80 1.45 -26.18
CA SER A 18 6.97 2.47 -25.14
C SER A 18 5.81 3.47 -25.00
N ARG A 19 4.84 3.47 -25.91
CA ARG A 19 3.70 4.40 -25.95
C ARG A 19 2.43 3.87 -25.29
N SER A 20 2.25 2.58 -25.18
CA SER A 20 1.15 1.97 -24.44
C SER A 20 1.53 1.72 -22.98
N LEU A 21 0.53 1.68 -22.11
CA LEU A 21 0.63 1.23 -20.70
C LEU A 21 -0.26 0.00 -20.45
N ASP A 22 -0.90 -0.51 -21.51
CA ASP A 22 -1.66 -1.75 -21.45
C ASP A 22 -0.70 -2.93 -21.67
N LEU A 23 -0.46 -3.70 -20.63
CA LEU A 23 0.46 -4.83 -20.65
C LEU A 23 0.06 -5.87 -21.72
N GLN A 24 -1.23 -6.18 -21.82
CA GLN A 24 -1.74 -7.17 -22.78
C GLN A 24 -1.53 -6.73 -24.23
N GLU A 25 -1.80 -5.46 -24.53
CA GLU A 25 -1.54 -4.90 -25.85
C GLU A 25 -0.05 -4.97 -26.20
N ILE A 26 0.81 -4.62 -25.25
CA ILE A 26 2.26 -4.64 -25.41
C ILE A 26 2.76 -6.07 -25.65
N LEU A 27 2.39 -7.03 -24.81
CA LEU A 27 2.84 -8.41 -24.95
C LEU A 27 2.35 -9.04 -26.24
N ASN A 28 1.13 -8.74 -26.68
CA ASN A 28 0.65 -9.17 -27.99
C ASN A 28 1.48 -8.61 -29.15
N GLN A 29 1.88 -7.32 -29.10
CA GLN A 29 2.76 -6.71 -30.11
C GLN A 29 4.15 -7.35 -30.12
N VAL A 30 4.67 -7.73 -28.95
CA VAL A 30 5.91 -8.47 -28.80
C VAL A 30 5.81 -9.83 -29.47
N MET A 31 4.74 -10.58 -29.23
CA MET A 31 4.50 -11.91 -29.85
C MET A 31 4.37 -11.82 -31.36
N ASP A 32 3.65 -10.83 -31.90
CA ASP A 32 3.51 -10.60 -33.34
C ASP A 32 4.86 -10.29 -34.02
N THR A 33 5.76 -9.65 -33.27
CA THR A 33 7.11 -9.35 -33.78
C THR A 33 8.04 -10.54 -33.67
N LEU A 34 7.92 -11.31 -32.58
CA LEU A 34 8.69 -12.51 -32.35
C LEU A 34 8.53 -13.50 -33.51
N ASP A 35 7.27 -13.71 -33.99
CA ASP A 35 6.96 -14.56 -35.12
C ASP A 35 7.73 -14.19 -36.41
N SER A 36 7.97 -12.89 -36.62
CA SER A 36 8.74 -12.42 -37.77
C SER A 36 10.26 -12.59 -37.63
N LEU A 37 10.77 -12.77 -36.41
CA LEU A 37 12.20 -12.88 -36.08
C LEU A 37 12.65 -14.32 -35.90
N ILE A 38 11.87 -15.11 -35.20
CA ILE A 38 12.14 -16.53 -34.88
C ILE A 38 10.85 -17.29 -35.13
N PRO A 39 10.80 -18.14 -36.17
CA PRO A 39 9.64 -18.98 -36.43
C PRO A 39 9.34 -19.94 -35.27
N TYR A 40 8.08 -20.09 -34.93
CA TYR A 40 7.61 -21.05 -33.92
C TYR A 40 6.25 -21.62 -34.31
N ASP A 41 5.89 -22.75 -33.75
CA ASP A 41 4.55 -23.35 -33.88
C ASP A 41 3.66 -23.04 -32.68
N ALA A 42 4.30 -22.87 -31.49
CA ALA A 42 3.65 -22.31 -30.31
C ALA A 42 4.67 -21.44 -29.55
N ALA A 43 4.18 -20.41 -28.89
CA ALA A 43 4.99 -19.56 -28.04
C ALA A 43 4.18 -18.91 -26.93
N GLY A 44 4.83 -18.62 -25.80
CA GLY A 44 4.23 -17.98 -24.65
C GLY A 44 5.16 -17.03 -23.91
N ILE A 45 4.54 -16.03 -23.28
CA ILE A 45 5.15 -15.21 -22.22
C ILE A 45 4.44 -15.58 -20.94
N PHE A 46 5.21 -16.13 -20.01
CA PHE A 46 4.74 -16.54 -18.69
C PHE A 46 5.35 -15.63 -17.66
N VAL A 47 4.52 -14.95 -16.86
CA VAL A 47 4.95 -14.05 -15.79
C VAL A 47 4.87 -14.77 -14.45
N VAL A 48 5.86 -14.54 -13.59
CA VAL A 48 5.91 -15.11 -12.25
C VAL A 48 4.91 -14.36 -11.36
N ASP A 49 3.95 -15.07 -10.80
CA ASP A 49 3.01 -14.58 -9.82
C ASP A 49 3.34 -15.20 -8.45
N CYS A 50 3.82 -14.35 -7.54
CA CYS A 50 4.09 -14.72 -6.16
C CYS A 50 3.12 -13.93 -5.29
N ASP A 51 2.19 -14.60 -4.65
CA ASP A 51 1.21 -13.96 -3.77
C ASP A 51 1.91 -13.30 -2.56
N ASP A 52 2.05 -11.96 -2.61
CA ASP A 52 2.67 -11.13 -1.54
C ASP A 52 1.95 -11.25 -0.19
N ASN A 53 0.74 -11.83 -0.16
CA ASN A 53 -0.07 -12.02 1.04
C ASN A 53 0.06 -13.40 1.70
N SER A 54 0.72 -14.35 1.06
CA SER A 54 0.99 -15.64 1.68
C SER A 54 2.13 -15.48 2.68
N ARG A 55 1.78 -15.24 3.97
CA ARG A 55 2.72 -15.29 5.11
C ARG A 55 3.30 -16.69 5.34
N ASP A 56 2.87 -17.67 4.60
CA ASP A 56 3.44 -19.02 4.57
C ASP A 56 4.50 -19.08 3.47
N MET A 57 5.77 -19.16 3.87
CA MET A 57 6.95 -19.36 3.01
C MET A 57 6.93 -20.69 2.22
N ASP A 58 5.81 -21.42 2.23
CA ASP A 58 5.65 -22.75 1.62
C ASP A 58 4.76 -22.76 0.36
N GLU A 59 4.14 -21.63 -0.04
CA GLU A 59 3.43 -21.60 -1.32
C GLU A 59 4.41 -21.22 -2.45
N PRO A 60 4.65 -22.14 -3.40
CA PRO A 60 5.57 -21.87 -4.51
C PRO A 60 4.96 -20.84 -5.46
N CYS A 61 5.79 -19.89 -5.95
CA CYS A 61 5.41 -19.01 -7.05
C CYS A 61 4.92 -19.82 -8.26
N VAL A 62 3.85 -19.36 -8.87
CA VAL A 62 3.25 -19.98 -10.07
C VAL A 62 3.49 -19.10 -11.29
N PHE A 63 3.40 -19.69 -12.47
CA PHE A 63 3.48 -18.95 -13.73
C PHE A 63 2.08 -18.69 -14.27
N GLN A 64 1.82 -17.42 -14.59
CA GLN A 64 0.62 -17.00 -15.29
C GLN A 64 0.94 -16.75 -16.76
N ALA A 65 0.17 -17.37 -17.65
CA ALA A 65 0.31 -17.16 -19.08
C ALA A 65 -0.32 -15.81 -19.48
N GLU A 66 0.52 -14.83 -19.80
CA GLU A 66 0.08 -13.48 -20.14
C GLU A 66 -0.17 -13.30 -21.65
N ALA A 67 0.63 -13.90 -22.49
CA ALA A 67 0.42 -13.87 -23.94
C ALA A 67 0.86 -15.20 -24.54
N VAL A 68 -0.03 -15.86 -25.27
CA VAL A 68 0.24 -17.18 -25.87
C VAL A 68 -0.22 -17.25 -27.32
N ARG A 69 0.45 -18.07 -28.11
CA ARG A 69 0.14 -18.37 -29.51
C ARG A 69 0.34 -19.89 -29.75
N GLY A 70 -0.53 -20.50 -30.53
CA GLY A 70 -0.39 -21.90 -30.96
C GLY A 70 -0.69 -22.95 -29.89
N TYR A 71 -1.06 -22.55 -28.66
CA TYR A 71 -1.53 -23.43 -27.60
C TYR A 71 -3.06 -23.52 -27.56
N ASP A 72 -3.55 -24.61 -27.03
CA ASP A 72 -4.95 -24.71 -26.59
C ASP A 72 -5.04 -24.10 -25.18
N ILE A 73 -5.83 -23.02 -25.05
CA ILE A 73 -5.95 -22.26 -23.78
C ILE A 73 -6.51 -23.15 -22.66
N SER A 74 -7.36 -24.14 -22.99
CA SER A 74 -7.91 -25.06 -21.98
C SER A 74 -6.85 -25.98 -21.39
N GLU A 75 -5.89 -26.43 -22.18
CA GLU A 75 -4.78 -27.26 -21.71
C GLU A 75 -3.79 -26.47 -20.86
N LEU A 76 -3.48 -25.21 -21.23
CA LEU A 76 -2.62 -24.34 -20.46
C LEU A 76 -3.19 -23.93 -19.11
N THR A 77 -4.50 -23.75 -19.00
CA THR A 77 -5.18 -23.34 -17.76
C THR A 77 -5.12 -24.46 -16.70
N GLU A 78 -5.02 -25.72 -17.12
CA GLU A 78 -4.84 -26.85 -16.22
C GLU A 78 -3.37 -27.06 -15.81
N LEU A 79 -2.43 -26.45 -16.53
CA LEU A 79 -0.99 -26.57 -16.27
C LEU A 79 -0.52 -25.51 -15.27
N HIS A 80 -0.57 -25.84 -13.99
CA HIS A 80 -0.07 -24.99 -12.93
C HIS A 80 1.45 -25.18 -12.77
N LEU A 81 2.23 -24.56 -13.67
CA LEU A 81 3.70 -24.62 -13.60
C LEU A 81 4.22 -23.84 -12.39
N LYS A 82 5.13 -24.48 -11.65
CA LYS A 82 5.76 -23.91 -10.47
C LYS A 82 7.22 -23.61 -10.72
N LEU A 83 7.80 -22.73 -9.91
CA LEU A 83 9.22 -22.44 -9.94
C LEU A 83 10.03 -23.75 -9.73
N GLY A 84 10.96 -24.02 -10.64
CA GLY A 84 11.76 -25.26 -10.67
C GLY A 84 11.09 -26.45 -11.39
N GLU A 85 9.81 -26.33 -11.82
CA GLU A 85 9.06 -27.38 -12.47
C GLU A 85 9.03 -27.17 -14.00
N GLY A 86 9.36 -28.20 -14.76
CA GLY A 86 9.48 -28.11 -16.21
C GLY A 86 10.68 -27.31 -16.70
N ILE A 87 10.81 -27.15 -18.01
CA ILE A 87 11.87 -26.28 -18.61
C ILE A 87 11.64 -24.83 -18.20
N ILE A 88 10.42 -24.35 -18.26
CA ILE A 88 10.01 -22.98 -17.86
C ILE A 88 10.43 -22.71 -16.42
N GLY A 89 10.03 -23.57 -15.47
CA GLY A 89 10.37 -23.39 -14.06
C GLY A 89 11.86 -23.55 -13.76
N HIS A 90 12.55 -24.43 -14.48
CA HIS A 90 14.01 -24.60 -14.37
C HIS A 90 14.75 -23.34 -14.81
N VAL A 91 14.42 -22.79 -15.99
CA VAL A 91 15.01 -21.55 -16.52
C VAL A 91 14.76 -20.38 -15.58
N ALA A 92 13.57 -20.30 -15.02
CA ALA A 92 13.28 -19.26 -14.04
C ALA A 92 14.10 -19.40 -12.75
N LEU A 93 14.31 -20.61 -12.26
CA LEU A 93 15.08 -20.88 -11.05
C LEU A 93 16.58 -20.65 -11.25
N THR A 94 17.13 -21.14 -12.38
CA THR A 94 18.57 -21.08 -12.68
C THR A 94 19.01 -19.75 -13.27
N ARG A 95 18.05 -18.99 -13.86
CA ARG A 95 18.29 -17.77 -14.65
C ARG A 95 19.09 -18.01 -15.93
N GLU A 96 19.27 -19.27 -16.31
CA GLU A 96 20.02 -19.67 -17.50
C GLU A 96 19.03 -20.11 -18.59
N PRO A 97 19.14 -19.56 -19.81
CA PRO A 97 18.27 -19.96 -20.92
C PRO A 97 18.58 -21.40 -21.36
N LEU A 98 17.59 -22.10 -21.94
CA LEU A 98 17.74 -23.47 -22.37
C LEU A 98 17.20 -23.65 -23.80
N ILE A 99 17.93 -24.41 -24.62
CA ILE A 99 17.48 -24.95 -25.90
C ILE A 99 17.40 -26.47 -25.77
N SER A 100 16.22 -27.05 -25.93
CA SER A 100 16.04 -28.49 -26.05
C SER A 100 15.87 -28.86 -27.54
N PRO A 101 16.81 -29.52 -28.17
CA PRO A 101 16.73 -29.90 -29.59
C PRO A 101 15.74 -31.05 -29.84
N ASP A 102 15.43 -31.86 -28.84
CA ASP A 102 14.41 -32.91 -28.85
C ASP A 102 13.81 -33.09 -27.48
N VAL A 103 12.58 -32.55 -27.29
CA VAL A 103 11.88 -32.56 -26.01
C VAL A 103 11.53 -33.96 -25.51
N ARG A 104 11.48 -34.97 -26.39
CA ARG A 104 11.17 -36.36 -26.00
C ARG A 104 12.26 -37.02 -25.16
N ILE A 105 13.49 -36.51 -25.24
CA ILE A 105 14.63 -36.99 -24.46
C ILE A 105 15.06 -36.00 -23.37
N GLU A 106 14.38 -34.85 -23.26
CA GLU A 106 14.64 -33.81 -22.27
C GLU A 106 13.95 -34.15 -20.94
N PRO A 107 14.69 -34.45 -19.87
CA PRO A 107 14.10 -34.90 -18.61
C PRO A 107 13.22 -33.83 -17.92
N LEU A 108 13.45 -32.55 -18.24
CA LEU A 108 12.71 -31.43 -17.66
C LEU A 108 11.43 -31.12 -18.43
N TYR A 109 11.23 -31.69 -19.62
CA TYR A 109 10.08 -31.33 -20.46
C TYR A 109 8.76 -31.80 -19.85
N ILE A 110 7.79 -30.88 -19.73
CA ILE A 110 6.41 -31.17 -19.40
C ILE A 110 5.57 -31.01 -20.67
N ASN A 111 4.89 -32.07 -21.06
CA ASN A 111 4.13 -32.08 -22.30
C ASN A 111 2.88 -31.23 -22.23
N ALA A 112 2.99 -29.97 -22.66
CA ALA A 112 1.84 -29.05 -22.81
C ALA A 112 1.21 -29.15 -24.24
N ARG A 113 1.95 -29.71 -25.22
CA ARG A 113 1.52 -29.79 -26.60
C ARG A 113 2.13 -31.02 -27.25
N GLU A 114 1.32 -32.01 -27.66
CA GLU A 114 1.75 -33.32 -28.18
C GLU A 114 2.65 -33.24 -29.43
N ARG A 115 2.52 -32.17 -30.22
CA ARG A 115 3.25 -32.03 -31.51
C ARG A 115 4.66 -31.49 -31.30
N THR A 116 4.95 -30.88 -30.19
CA THR A 116 6.25 -30.25 -29.92
C THR A 116 7.39 -31.25 -30.04
N ARG A 117 8.46 -30.82 -30.72
CA ARG A 117 9.68 -31.61 -30.92
C ARG A 117 10.92 -30.92 -30.41
N SER A 118 10.98 -29.58 -30.48
CA SER A 118 12.04 -28.79 -29.87
C SER A 118 11.49 -27.56 -29.17
N GLU A 119 12.20 -27.09 -28.16
CA GLU A 119 11.77 -25.98 -27.29
C GLU A 119 12.96 -25.06 -26.98
N MET A 120 12.71 -23.77 -26.88
CA MET A 120 13.69 -22.78 -26.46
C MET A 120 13.04 -21.85 -25.43
N VAL A 121 13.64 -21.79 -24.24
CA VAL A 121 13.15 -20.96 -23.12
C VAL A 121 14.20 -19.95 -22.72
N ALA A 122 13.78 -18.69 -22.52
CA ALA A 122 14.66 -17.61 -22.10
C ALA A 122 14.04 -16.85 -20.90
N PRO A 123 14.82 -16.53 -19.84
CA PRO A 123 14.32 -15.80 -18.70
C PRO A 123 14.12 -14.31 -19.03
N ILE A 124 13.07 -13.73 -18.49
CA ILE A 124 12.81 -12.29 -18.46
C ILE A 124 13.28 -11.78 -17.10
N ILE A 125 14.41 -11.07 -17.09
CA ILE A 125 15.07 -10.66 -15.84
C ILE A 125 15.01 -9.15 -15.70
N SER A 126 14.54 -8.69 -14.54
CA SER A 126 14.60 -7.31 -14.09
C SER A 126 15.21 -7.22 -12.70
N ASN A 127 16.10 -6.24 -12.49
CA ASN A 127 16.76 -6.00 -11.19
C ASN A 127 17.35 -7.26 -10.53
N GLU A 128 17.95 -8.14 -11.35
CA GLU A 128 18.50 -9.43 -10.93
C GLU A 128 17.45 -10.49 -10.51
N GLU A 129 16.16 -10.21 -10.68
CA GLU A 129 15.08 -11.15 -10.42
C GLU A 129 14.41 -11.61 -11.71
N VAL A 130 13.98 -12.88 -11.75
CA VAL A 130 13.21 -13.40 -12.87
C VAL A 130 11.76 -13.01 -12.67
N ILE A 131 11.25 -12.16 -13.56
CA ILE A 131 9.86 -11.70 -13.55
C ILE A 131 8.98 -12.52 -14.51
N GLY A 132 9.57 -13.33 -15.34
CA GLY A 132 8.88 -14.19 -16.29
C GLY A 132 9.82 -14.96 -17.18
N VAL A 133 9.27 -15.69 -18.14
CA VAL A 133 10.01 -16.43 -19.16
C VAL A 133 9.33 -16.30 -20.53
N PHE A 134 10.14 -16.33 -21.58
CA PHE A 134 9.70 -16.66 -22.93
C PHE A 134 9.85 -18.14 -23.17
N ASP A 135 8.81 -18.74 -23.76
CA ASP A 135 8.81 -20.11 -24.21
C ASP A 135 8.44 -20.17 -25.71
N LEU A 136 9.26 -20.87 -26.50
CA LEU A 136 9.06 -21.09 -27.93
C LEU A 136 9.15 -22.57 -28.23
N GLU A 137 8.12 -23.12 -28.87
CA GLU A 137 8.03 -24.50 -29.26
C GLU A 137 7.94 -24.69 -30.78
N SER A 138 8.52 -25.76 -31.30
CA SER A 138 8.41 -26.15 -32.71
C SER A 138 8.05 -27.62 -32.89
N ASP A 139 7.30 -27.91 -33.94
CA ASP A 139 6.96 -29.26 -34.41
C ASP A 139 8.16 -29.95 -35.10
N GLU A 140 9.27 -29.21 -35.35
CA GLU A 140 10.50 -29.71 -35.96
C GLU A 140 11.56 -29.97 -34.90
N LEU A 141 12.39 -30.99 -35.16
CA LEU A 141 13.57 -31.26 -34.35
C LEU A 141 14.67 -30.21 -34.61
N ASN A 142 15.37 -29.82 -33.56
CA ASN A 142 16.48 -28.89 -33.63
C ASN A 142 16.16 -27.58 -34.39
N ALA A 143 14.96 -27.05 -34.15
CA ALA A 143 14.47 -25.85 -34.85
C ALA A 143 15.22 -24.57 -34.43
N TYR A 144 15.79 -24.54 -33.23
CA TYR A 144 16.38 -23.34 -32.66
C TYR A 144 17.90 -23.39 -32.58
N SER A 145 18.53 -22.29 -32.94
CA SER A 145 20.00 -22.11 -32.90
C SER A 145 20.42 -21.20 -31.74
N ALA A 146 21.73 -21.17 -31.45
CA ALA A 146 22.30 -20.22 -30.49
C ALA A 146 22.09 -18.75 -30.92
N ASP A 147 22.03 -18.46 -32.22
CA ASP A 147 21.77 -17.10 -32.72
C ASP A 147 20.30 -16.68 -32.46
N ASP A 148 19.37 -17.61 -32.53
CA ASP A 148 17.98 -17.36 -32.19
C ASP A 148 17.81 -17.12 -30.70
N LEU A 149 18.54 -17.84 -29.85
CA LEU A 149 18.56 -17.60 -28.43
C LEU A 149 19.09 -16.18 -28.08
N VAL A 150 20.11 -15.70 -28.76
CA VAL A 150 20.62 -14.33 -28.58
C VAL A 150 19.52 -13.31 -28.89
N VAL A 151 18.74 -13.51 -29.96
CA VAL A 151 17.63 -12.65 -30.33
C VAL A 151 16.52 -12.71 -29.29
N LEU A 152 16.18 -13.90 -28.80
CA LEU A 152 15.15 -14.07 -27.76
C LEU A 152 15.56 -13.39 -26.44
N MET A 153 16.84 -13.53 -26.02
CA MET A 153 17.36 -12.88 -24.83
C MET A 153 17.33 -11.34 -24.93
N LEU A 154 17.60 -10.80 -26.12
CA LEU A 154 17.47 -9.35 -26.37
C LEU A 154 16.01 -8.89 -26.28
N LEU A 155 15.06 -9.67 -26.79
CA LEU A 155 13.64 -9.40 -26.62
C LEU A 155 13.22 -9.50 -25.16
N ALA A 156 13.65 -10.53 -24.45
CA ALA A 156 13.37 -10.72 -23.04
C ALA A 156 13.84 -9.53 -22.20
N SER A 157 15.02 -8.98 -22.48
CA SER A 157 15.52 -7.79 -21.79
C SER A 157 14.67 -6.53 -22.05
N GLN A 158 14.13 -6.37 -23.27
CA GLN A 158 13.24 -5.25 -23.59
C GLN A 158 11.87 -5.40 -22.91
N VAL A 159 11.32 -6.62 -22.90
CA VAL A 159 10.06 -6.92 -22.24
C VAL A 159 10.17 -6.72 -20.74
N ALA A 160 11.29 -7.09 -20.12
CA ALA A 160 11.55 -6.84 -18.71
C ALA A 160 11.36 -5.35 -18.33
N ILE A 161 12.01 -4.46 -19.10
CA ILE A 161 11.90 -2.99 -18.87
C ILE A 161 10.45 -2.52 -18.98
N ILE A 162 9.68 -3.10 -19.88
CA ILE A 162 8.30 -2.70 -20.12
C ILE A 162 7.38 -3.18 -19.00
N ILE A 163 7.52 -4.44 -18.60
CA ILE A 163 6.75 -5.01 -17.48
C ILE A 163 6.99 -4.18 -16.21
N ASP A 164 8.25 -3.91 -15.88
CA ASP A 164 8.60 -3.06 -14.75
C ASP A 164 7.95 -1.69 -14.81
N LYS A 165 8.00 -1.04 -15.98
CA LYS A 165 7.39 0.27 -16.17
C LYS A 165 5.87 0.24 -15.93
N VAL A 166 5.18 -0.79 -16.43
CA VAL A 166 3.73 -0.94 -16.24
C VAL A 166 3.41 -1.20 -14.77
N MET A 167 4.10 -2.14 -14.11
CA MET A 167 3.92 -2.44 -12.69
C MET A 167 4.15 -1.21 -11.80
N LEU A 168 5.23 -0.47 -12.03
CA LEU A 168 5.52 0.78 -11.30
C LEU A 168 4.44 1.84 -11.55
N HIS A 169 3.90 1.91 -12.75
CA HIS A 169 2.83 2.85 -13.07
C HIS A 169 1.53 2.53 -12.34
N GLU A 170 1.15 1.26 -12.29
CA GLU A 170 -0.02 0.78 -11.53
C GLU A 170 0.11 1.05 -10.03
N GLN A 171 1.28 0.77 -9.45
CA GLN A 171 1.58 1.09 -8.06
C GLN A 171 1.48 2.60 -7.78
N LEU A 172 1.95 3.45 -8.69
CA LEU A 172 1.84 4.91 -8.56
C LEU A 172 0.39 5.39 -8.63
N ILE A 173 -0.44 4.80 -9.48
CA ILE A 173 -1.88 5.12 -9.57
C ILE A 173 -2.58 4.74 -8.26
N GLU A 174 -2.35 3.53 -7.76
CA GLU A 174 -2.97 3.07 -6.52
C GLU A 174 -2.53 3.91 -5.32
N LYS A 175 -1.23 4.21 -5.22
CA LYS A 175 -0.71 5.12 -4.19
C LYS A 175 -1.40 6.49 -4.23
N LYS A 176 -1.51 7.10 -5.40
CA LYS A 176 -2.21 8.40 -5.56
C LYS A 176 -3.69 8.31 -5.20
N ARG A 177 -4.34 7.20 -5.50
CA ARG A 177 -5.73 6.95 -5.12
C ARG A 177 -5.90 6.92 -3.61
N LEU A 178 -5.01 6.20 -2.91
CA LEU A 178 -4.99 6.13 -1.44
C LEU A 178 -4.69 7.49 -0.80
N GLU A 179 -3.68 8.22 -1.30
CA GLU A 179 -3.37 9.59 -0.86
C GLU A 179 -4.58 10.53 -1.01
N GLY A 180 -5.30 10.42 -2.13
CA GLY A 180 -6.53 11.19 -2.36
C GLY A 180 -7.64 10.86 -1.36
N GLN A 181 -7.82 9.60 -0.97
CA GLN A 181 -8.78 9.20 0.05
C GLN A 181 -8.40 9.73 1.44
N LEU A 182 -7.12 9.71 1.78
CA LEU A 182 -6.62 10.26 3.04
C LEU A 182 -6.79 11.78 3.12
N GLU A 183 -6.60 12.51 2.02
CA GLU A 183 -6.85 13.95 1.98
C GLU A 183 -8.34 14.29 2.23
N VAL A 184 -9.27 13.49 1.68
CA VAL A 184 -10.71 13.65 1.97
C VAL A 184 -10.98 13.38 3.47
N ALA A 185 -10.39 12.32 4.05
CA ALA A 185 -10.50 12.03 5.48
C ALA A 185 -9.97 13.18 6.34
N ARG A 186 -8.83 13.77 5.96
CA ARG A 186 -8.25 14.96 6.59
C ARG A 186 -9.21 16.15 6.58
N GLN A 187 -9.82 16.44 5.44
CA GLN A 187 -10.78 17.55 5.33
C GLN A 187 -11.99 17.35 6.24
N VAL A 188 -12.53 16.13 6.32
CA VAL A 188 -13.60 15.78 7.27
C VAL A 188 -13.12 15.97 8.70
N GLN A 189 -11.91 15.51 9.04
CA GLN A 189 -11.35 15.66 10.39
C GLN A 189 -11.18 17.12 10.80
N LEU A 190 -10.69 17.98 9.90
CA LEU A 190 -10.57 19.41 10.16
C LEU A 190 -11.92 20.08 10.48
N GLN A 191 -13.03 19.61 9.89
CA GLN A 191 -14.36 20.08 10.21
C GLN A 191 -14.84 19.64 11.62
N LEU A 192 -14.21 18.64 12.20
CA LEU A 192 -14.47 18.24 13.58
C LEU A 192 -13.82 19.18 14.61
N LEU A 193 -12.75 19.88 14.25
CA LEU A 193 -12.12 20.88 15.11
C LEU A 193 -12.91 22.19 15.12
N PRO A 194 -12.75 23.03 16.15
CA PRO A 194 -13.41 24.32 16.21
C PRO A 194 -13.04 25.22 15.02
N PRO A 195 -14.02 25.83 14.35
CA PRO A 195 -13.76 26.66 13.16
C PRO A 195 -13.16 28.04 13.50
N SER A 196 -13.21 28.44 14.75
CA SER A 196 -12.69 29.73 15.22
C SER A 196 -12.44 29.73 16.72
N ASP A 197 -11.58 30.62 17.16
CA ASP A 197 -11.31 30.85 18.58
C ASP A 197 -12.56 31.37 19.31
N PRO A 198 -12.78 30.92 20.56
CA PRO A 198 -13.95 31.29 21.31
C PRO A 198 -13.81 32.72 21.86
N LYS A 199 -14.92 33.44 21.94
CA LYS A 199 -14.94 34.76 22.57
C LYS A 199 -15.46 34.63 24.01
N LEU A 200 -14.58 34.91 24.99
CA LEU A 200 -14.89 34.94 26.39
C LEU A 200 -14.40 36.27 26.98
N PRO A 201 -15.31 37.11 27.59
CA PRO A 201 -14.91 38.41 28.10
C PRO A 201 -13.75 38.33 29.11
N GLY A 202 -12.69 39.10 28.87
CA GLY A 202 -11.50 39.14 29.74
C GLY A 202 -10.48 38.03 29.50
N TYR A 203 -10.71 37.16 28.50
CA TYR A 203 -9.81 36.09 28.12
C TYR A 203 -9.54 36.08 26.61
N ASP A 204 -8.32 35.76 26.24
CA ASP A 204 -7.89 35.46 24.88
C ASP A 204 -7.53 33.96 24.83
N ILE A 205 -8.25 33.20 24.02
CA ILE A 205 -8.11 31.73 23.92
C ILE A 205 -7.85 31.40 22.47
N SER A 206 -6.74 30.73 22.21
CA SER A 206 -6.37 30.26 20.87
C SER A 206 -5.78 28.86 20.92
N ALA A 207 -6.01 28.08 19.88
CA ALA A 207 -5.40 26.78 19.70
C ALA A 207 -5.02 26.54 18.24
N TYR A 208 -4.06 25.69 18.07
CA TYR A 208 -3.54 25.34 16.75
C TYR A 208 -3.23 23.85 16.69
N ASN A 209 -3.61 23.20 15.59
CA ASN A 209 -3.27 21.81 15.29
C ASN A 209 -2.40 21.78 14.03
N PHE A 210 -1.26 21.13 14.11
CA PHE A 210 -0.35 20.92 12.99
C PHE A 210 -0.11 19.41 12.81
N PRO A 211 -0.92 18.74 11.99
CA PRO A 211 -0.76 17.31 11.75
C PRO A 211 0.62 16.99 11.16
N THR A 212 1.23 15.93 11.64
CA THR A 212 2.51 15.40 11.08
C THR A 212 2.26 14.45 9.92
N ASP A 213 1.13 13.76 9.91
CA ASP A 213 0.69 12.83 8.86
C ASP A 213 -0.58 13.41 8.19
N GLU A 214 -1.17 12.70 7.23
CA GLU A 214 -2.37 13.14 6.52
C GLU A 214 -3.56 13.33 7.47
N VAL A 215 -3.69 12.50 8.52
CA VAL A 215 -4.70 12.61 9.60
C VAL A 215 -4.03 12.49 10.96
N SER A 216 -4.61 13.11 12.01
CA SER A 216 -4.00 13.25 13.34
C SER A 216 -4.84 12.58 14.43
N GLY A 217 -4.14 12.07 15.47
CA GLY A 217 -4.74 11.69 16.76
C GLY A 217 -5.02 12.87 17.66
N ASP A 218 -4.35 14.00 17.45
CA ASP A 218 -4.50 15.20 18.28
C ASP A 218 -5.89 15.82 18.20
N TYR A 219 -6.38 16.23 19.32
CA TYR A 219 -7.69 16.87 19.42
C TYR A 219 -7.65 18.06 20.39
N TYR A 220 -8.25 19.17 19.97
CA TYR A 220 -8.61 20.26 20.85
C TYR A 220 -10.04 20.70 20.56
N ASP A 221 -10.71 21.22 21.59
CA ASP A 221 -12.06 21.74 21.43
C ASP A 221 -12.39 22.75 22.54
N TRP A 222 -13.41 23.57 22.27
CA TRP A 222 -14.07 24.38 23.26
C TRP A 222 -15.59 24.22 23.16
N VAL A 223 -16.17 23.98 24.30
CA VAL A 223 -17.61 23.77 24.44
C VAL A 223 -18.22 24.85 25.33
N ARG A 224 -19.10 25.63 24.78
CA ARG A 224 -19.81 26.63 25.58
C ARG A 224 -20.74 25.92 26.55
N ILE A 225 -20.51 26.10 27.86
CA ILE A 225 -21.32 25.54 28.95
C ILE A 225 -22.42 26.52 29.32
N TYR A 226 -22.00 27.76 29.67
CA TYR A 226 -22.86 28.91 29.91
C TYR A 226 -22.26 30.15 29.24
N ASP A 227 -22.88 31.32 29.38
CA ASP A 227 -22.43 32.55 28.72
C ASP A 227 -21.05 33.02 29.22
N ASP A 228 -20.72 32.73 30.45
CA ASP A 228 -19.48 33.06 31.15
C ASP A 228 -18.57 31.85 31.43
N GLN A 229 -18.98 30.66 30.95
CA GLN A 229 -18.24 29.41 31.17
C GLN A 229 -17.97 28.68 29.88
N ILE A 230 -16.72 28.28 29.70
CA ILE A 230 -16.27 27.52 28.54
C ILE A 230 -15.50 26.26 28.98
N GLY A 231 -15.88 25.14 28.42
CA GLY A 231 -15.09 23.90 28.49
C GLY A 231 -13.96 23.94 27.49
N ILE A 232 -12.74 23.67 27.92
CA ILE A 232 -11.54 23.59 27.10
C ILE A 232 -11.02 22.16 27.15
N VAL A 233 -10.74 21.59 25.97
CA VAL A 233 -10.24 20.23 25.81
C VAL A 233 -8.93 20.27 25.04
N ILE A 234 -7.94 19.48 25.47
CA ILE A 234 -6.80 19.07 24.68
C ILE A 234 -6.55 17.59 24.94
N ALA A 235 -6.32 16.82 23.88
CA ALA A 235 -6.13 15.38 24.00
C ALA A 235 -5.22 14.85 22.89
N ASP A 236 -4.57 13.72 23.15
CA ASP A 236 -3.72 13.01 22.21
C ASP A 236 -4.03 11.51 22.25
N VAL A 237 -4.30 10.96 21.08
CA VAL A 237 -4.61 9.54 20.88
C VAL A 237 -3.33 8.79 20.56
N ALA A 238 -3.07 7.74 21.32
CA ALA A 238 -1.92 6.87 21.07
C ALA A 238 -2.00 6.21 19.70
N GLY A 239 -0.90 6.32 18.94
CA GLY A 239 -0.80 5.80 17.57
C GLY A 239 -0.84 6.89 16.50
N LYS A 240 -0.93 6.48 15.24
CA LYS A 240 -0.87 7.37 14.07
C LYS A 240 -1.85 6.92 12.99
N GLY A 241 -2.11 7.82 12.02
CA GLY A 241 -2.90 7.52 10.83
C GLY A 241 -4.39 7.34 11.12
N VAL A 242 -5.05 6.58 10.26
CA VAL A 242 -6.52 6.43 10.26
C VAL A 242 -7.10 5.88 11.58
N PRO A 243 -6.50 4.87 12.25
CA PRO A 243 -7.03 4.39 13.53
C PRO A 243 -7.06 5.47 14.60
N ALA A 244 -5.99 6.26 14.74
CA ALA A 244 -5.92 7.36 15.70
C ALA A 244 -6.93 8.48 15.36
N ALA A 245 -7.09 8.80 14.09
CA ALA A 245 -8.06 9.79 13.62
C ALA A 245 -9.52 9.39 13.90
N LEU A 246 -9.87 8.13 13.73
CA LEU A 246 -11.20 7.60 14.05
C LEU A 246 -11.46 7.63 15.56
N LEU A 247 -10.46 7.26 16.36
CA LEU A 247 -10.55 7.29 17.81
C LEU A 247 -10.67 8.74 18.32
N MET A 248 -9.98 9.71 17.72
CA MET A 248 -10.13 11.12 17.98
C MET A 248 -11.56 11.60 17.73
N ALA A 249 -12.16 11.19 16.59
CA ALA A 249 -13.55 11.55 16.27
C ALA A 249 -14.55 10.95 17.28
N PHE A 250 -14.30 9.72 17.72
CA PHE A 250 -15.09 9.07 18.77
C PHE A 250 -14.94 9.77 20.14
N LEU A 251 -13.71 10.12 20.52
CA LEU A 251 -13.43 10.91 21.72
C LEU A 251 -14.18 12.23 21.70
N ARG A 252 -14.10 12.98 20.58
CA ARG A 252 -14.82 14.24 20.41
C ARG A 252 -16.32 14.07 20.61
N ALA A 253 -16.93 13.09 19.95
CA ALA A 253 -18.37 12.84 20.07
C ALA A 253 -18.77 12.52 21.52
N SER A 254 -17.98 11.66 22.19
CA SER A 254 -18.18 11.25 23.58
C SER A 254 -18.04 12.43 24.55
N LEU A 255 -17.01 13.26 24.39
CA LEU A 255 -16.80 14.45 25.19
C LEU A 255 -17.93 15.46 25.00
N ARG A 256 -18.31 15.79 23.78
CA ARG A 256 -19.40 16.72 23.51
C ARG A 256 -20.74 16.25 24.08
N ALA A 257 -21.02 14.95 24.02
CA ALA A 257 -22.20 14.35 24.63
C ALA A 257 -22.17 14.43 26.16
N ALA A 258 -21.03 14.18 26.79
CA ALA A 258 -20.86 14.23 28.24
C ALA A 258 -20.87 15.66 28.78
N THR A 259 -20.35 16.64 28.04
CA THR A 259 -20.25 18.04 28.50
C THR A 259 -21.58 18.83 28.36
N HIS A 260 -22.45 18.40 27.45
CA HIS A 260 -23.74 19.10 27.22
C HIS A 260 -24.73 19.05 28.40
N ILE A 261 -24.47 18.20 29.39
CA ILE A 261 -25.39 17.94 30.54
C ILE A 261 -24.94 18.70 31.79
N GLY A 262 -23.89 19.54 31.74
CA GLY A 262 -23.44 20.36 32.87
C GLY A 262 -22.86 19.56 34.05
N TYR A 263 -22.31 18.39 33.83
CA TYR A 263 -21.66 17.60 34.87
C TYR A 263 -20.30 18.22 35.27
N ALA A 264 -19.90 17.92 36.51
CA ALA A 264 -18.53 18.20 36.95
C ALA A 264 -17.50 17.52 36.01
N THR A 265 -16.33 18.14 35.85
CA THR A 265 -15.27 17.69 34.95
C THR A 265 -14.90 16.21 35.12
N GLN A 266 -14.79 15.76 36.39
CA GLN A 266 -14.49 14.37 36.74
C GLN A 266 -15.58 13.39 36.26
N ILE A 267 -16.86 13.75 36.40
CA ILE A 267 -17.98 12.89 35.98
C ILE A 267 -17.98 12.77 34.45
N SER A 268 -17.75 13.89 33.74
CA SER A 268 -17.66 13.90 32.29
C SER A 268 -16.52 13.01 31.79
N MET A 269 -15.33 13.15 32.38
CA MET A 269 -14.17 12.32 32.01
C MET A 269 -14.36 10.84 32.33
N ALA A 270 -14.98 10.51 33.49
CA ALA A 270 -15.29 9.12 33.85
C ALA A 270 -16.25 8.46 32.84
N LYS A 271 -17.25 9.19 32.35
CA LYS A 271 -18.17 8.69 31.31
C LYS A 271 -17.44 8.47 29.99
N VAL A 272 -16.62 9.42 29.58
CA VAL A 272 -15.83 9.30 28.34
C VAL A 272 -14.87 8.11 28.43
N ASN A 273 -14.18 7.96 29.57
CA ASN A 273 -13.29 6.82 29.80
C ASN A 273 -14.06 5.49 29.70
N TYR A 274 -15.25 5.39 30.28
CA TYR A 274 -16.07 4.18 30.19
C TYR A 274 -16.44 3.86 28.73
N LEU A 275 -16.88 4.84 27.93
CA LEU A 275 -17.22 4.64 26.54
C LEU A 275 -16.01 4.24 25.68
N LEU A 276 -14.86 4.87 25.93
CA LEU A 276 -13.62 4.51 25.25
C LEU A 276 -13.21 3.08 25.60
N TRP A 277 -13.22 2.73 26.89
CA TRP A 277 -12.83 1.39 27.37
C TRP A 277 -13.67 0.26 26.77
N GLU A 278 -14.97 0.48 26.54
CA GLU A 278 -15.84 -0.51 25.86
C GLU A 278 -15.58 -0.63 24.37
N SER A 279 -14.94 0.38 23.74
CA SER A 279 -14.91 0.53 22.28
C SER A 279 -13.53 0.30 21.67
N ILE A 280 -12.44 0.35 22.48
CA ILE A 280 -11.06 0.31 21.96
C ILE A 280 -10.33 -0.95 22.39
N GLU A 281 -9.28 -1.30 21.65
CA GLU A 281 -8.42 -2.45 21.96
C GLU A 281 -7.48 -2.14 23.14
N ARG A 282 -6.99 -3.21 23.80
CA ARG A 282 -6.16 -3.11 25.02
C ARG A 282 -4.85 -2.32 24.89
N ASN A 283 -4.36 -2.14 23.68
CA ASN A 283 -3.12 -1.44 23.36
C ASN A 283 -3.35 0.01 22.92
N GLN A 284 -4.60 0.46 22.84
CA GLN A 284 -4.98 1.83 22.52
C GLN A 284 -5.34 2.60 23.77
N PHE A 285 -4.94 3.86 23.83
CA PHE A 285 -5.30 4.77 24.91
C PHE A 285 -5.33 6.21 24.40
N VAL A 286 -5.94 7.07 25.17
CA VAL A 286 -6.02 8.52 24.93
C VAL A 286 -5.55 9.24 26.18
N THR A 287 -4.75 10.27 26.02
CA THR A 287 -4.49 11.23 27.09
C THR A 287 -5.34 12.46 26.87
N ALA A 288 -5.95 13.00 27.91
CA ALA A 288 -6.83 14.16 27.78
C ALA A 288 -6.76 15.09 28.99
N PHE A 289 -6.79 16.38 28.71
CA PHE A 289 -7.07 17.43 29.68
C PHE A 289 -8.40 18.06 29.35
N TYR A 290 -9.31 18.14 30.34
CA TYR A 290 -10.59 18.83 30.23
C TYR A 290 -10.76 19.80 31.39
N GLY A 291 -10.92 21.07 31.07
CA GLY A 291 -11.11 22.12 32.06
C GLY A 291 -12.32 23.01 31.74
N ILE A 292 -13.03 23.47 32.77
CA ILE A 292 -14.10 24.48 32.68
C ILE A 292 -13.54 25.78 33.23
N LEU A 293 -13.40 26.78 32.35
CA LEU A 293 -13.01 28.13 32.69
C LEU A 293 -14.26 28.96 32.94
N ASP A 294 -14.38 29.49 34.18
CA ASP A 294 -15.43 30.43 34.61
C ASP A 294 -14.86 31.86 34.61
N ALA A 295 -15.32 32.67 33.69
CA ALA A 295 -14.82 34.04 33.53
C ALA A 295 -15.28 34.97 34.66
N THR A 296 -16.46 34.75 35.23
CA THR A 296 -17.01 35.57 36.34
C THR A 296 -16.21 35.33 37.61
N ASN A 297 -15.99 34.07 37.97
CA ASN A 297 -15.30 33.71 39.21
C ASN A 297 -13.76 33.62 39.01
N ARG A 298 -13.26 33.72 37.78
CA ARG A 298 -11.86 33.59 37.42
C ARG A 298 -11.24 32.29 37.90
N THR A 299 -11.98 31.19 37.75
CA THR A 299 -11.54 29.86 38.19
C THR A 299 -11.48 28.91 37.01
N LEU A 300 -10.52 27.99 37.04
CA LEU A 300 -10.41 26.86 36.14
C LEU A 300 -10.54 25.56 36.96
N VAL A 301 -11.65 24.85 36.75
CA VAL A 301 -11.86 23.52 37.33
C VAL A 301 -11.55 22.49 36.24
N TYR A 302 -10.64 21.57 36.50
CA TYR A 302 -10.15 20.64 35.47
C TYR A 302 -10.02 19.19 35.98
N ALA A 303 -9.93 18.29 35.03
CA ALA A 303 -9.49 16.91 35.21
C ALA A 303 -8.41 16.61 34.16
N ASN A 304 -7.30 16.04 34.59
CA ASN A 304 -6.21 15.61 33.73
C ASN A 304 -6.12 14.08 33.74
N ALA A 305 -6.35 13.47 32.59
CA ALA A 305 -6.31 12.04 32.39
C ALA A 305 -5.02 11.63 31.63
N GLY A 306 -3.89 11.76 32.32
CA GLY A 306 -2.59 11.35 31.80
C GLY A 306 -2.00 12.23 30.69
N HIS A 307 -2.60 13.37 30.41
CA HIS A 307 -2.06 14.34 29.45
C HIS A 307 -0.91 15.14 30.06
N ASN A 308 -0.06 15.72 29.22
CA ASN A 308 1.03 16.59 29.68
C ASN A 308 0.48 17.71 30.55
N PRO A 309 1.08 18.00 31.71
CA PRO A 309 0.58 19.02 32.62
C PRO A 309 0.62 20.42 31.99
N PRO A 310 -0.46 21.20 32.07
CA PRO A 310 -0.46 22.57 31.56
C PRO A 310 0.56 23.45 32.28
N LEU A 311 1.15 24.39 31.56
CA LEU A 311 2.06 25.40 32.11
C LEU A 311 1.30 26.70 32.41
N LEU A 312 1.31 27.13 33.67
CA LEU A 312 0.78 28.41 34.08
C LEU A 312 1.91 29.45 34.16
N LEU A 313 1.79 30.50 33.35
CA LEU A 313 2.66 31.66 33.39
C LEU A 313 1.95 32.81 34.15
N ALA A 314 2.54 33.27 35.24
CA ALA A 314 2.00 34.38 36.00
C ALA A 314 2.48 35.73 35.42
N ALA A 315 1.77 36.82 35.74
CA ALA A 315 2.09 38.14 35.25
C ALA A 315 3.45 38.68 35.72
N ASP A 316 4.00 38.14 36.80
CA ASP A 316 5.36 38.43 37.31
C ASP A 316 6.47 37.67 36.57
N GLY A 317 6.13 36.86 35.58
CA GLY A 317 7.03 36.01 34.80
C GLY A 317 7.36 34.65 35.44
N SER A 318 6.78 34.34 36.61
CA SER A 318 6.93 33.01 37.19
C SER A 318 6.14 31.96 36.40
N ALA A 319 6.70 30.77 36.29
CA ALA A 319 6.06 29.65 35.56
C ALA A 319 5.97 28.42 36.48
N ARG A 320 4.85 27.74 36.43
CA ARG A 320 4.65 26.46 37.13
C ARG A 320 3.80 25.51 36.32
N PHE A 321 4.08 24.22 36.41
CA PHE A 321 3.20 23.18 35.90
C PHE A 321 2.00 22.96 36.84
N ILE A 322 0.86 22.65 36.25
CA ILE A 322 -0.34 22.28 36.99
C ILE A 322 -0.35 20.77 37.09
N GLU A 323 0.21 20.22 38.19
CA GLU A 323 0.49 18.78 38.33
C GLU A 323 -0.59 18.03 39.12
N ASP A 324 -1.55 18.72 39.73
CA ASP A 324 -2.63 18.08 40.50
C ASP A 324 -3.67 17.45 39.56
N GLY A 325 -3.44 16.19 39.21
CA GLY A 325 -4.33 15.38 38.39
C GLY A 325 -4.12 13.88 38.72
N GLU A 326 -5.15 13.09 38.52
CA GLU A 326 -5.00 11.64 38.65
C GLU A 326 -4.33 11.07 37.41
N ILE A 327 -3.27 10.25 37.64
CA ILE A 327 -2.66 9.43 36.57
C ILE A 327 -3.66 8.33 36.24
N PRO A 328 -3.98 8.08 34.97
CA PRO A 328 -4.86 6.96 34.61
C PRO A 328 -4.31 5.65 35.18
N ASP A 329 -5.09 4.94 35.98
CA ASP A 329 -4.77 3.58 36.37
C ASP A 329 -4.68 2.70 35.10
N ARG A 330 -3.91 1.60 35.13
CA ARG A 330 -3.80 0.64 34.01
C ARG A 330 -5.15 0.09 33.50
N LYS A 331 -6.23 0.38 34.21
CA LYS A 331 -7.61 0.05 33.85
C LYS A 331 -8.38 1.22 33.23
N SER A 332 -7.79 2.41 33.17
CA SER A 332 -8.38 3.58 32.52
C SER A 332 -7.73 3.78 31.16
N VAL A 333 -8.50 4.22 30.20
CA VAL A 333 -8.12 4.44 28.80
C VAL A 333 -7.93 5.94 28.51
N VAL A 334 -8.27 6.79 29.49
CA VAL A 334 -8.14 8.26 29.45
C VAL A 334 -7.43 8.73 30.69
#